data_080cbb5cad6a6735efccc6058261d3b0
#
_entry.id   080cbb5cad6a6735efccc6058261d3b0
#
_cell.length_a   1.000
_cell.length_b   1.000
_cell.length_c   1.000
_cell.angle_alpha   90.00
_cell.angle_beta   90.00
_cell.angle_gamma   90.00
#
_symmetry.space_group_name_H-M   'P 1'
#
loop_
_entity.id
_entity.type
_entity.pdbx_description
1 polymer ?
#
loop_
_entity_poly.entity_id
_entity_poly.type
_entity_poly.pdbx_seq_one_letter_code
_entity_poly.pdbx_strand_id
1 'polypeptide(L)'
;MATRFGRPLVTSTVAVVLVALAGCGGASELTLETDIAVEETAPAPEAPKALVFSPPTSCVNLLPEASVEELAADGIELLRGPGSPSSEPIYTDGQTPEELVGGLSCLFGLPNDEESGLSILVSAAPVDPAIRPTVIADLLAQNLNVGQTNDGTGLIYWIWGDEETVSALHNELFQDVWYSALLQPGGRPAYDRGVSLVAAMRSSTTQ
;
A
#
# COMPACT_ATOMS: atom_id res chain seq x y z
N MET A 1 43.88 15.84 19.62
CA MET A 1 44.33 15.84 18.22
C MET A 1 43.12 16.05 17.36
N ALA A 2 42.94 17.23 16.77
CA ALA A 2 41.78 17.64 16.01
C ALA A 2 42.14 17.59 14.52
N THR A 3 41.42 16.79 13.74
CA THR A 3 41.56 16.72 12.27
C THR A 3 40.34 17.36 11.63
N ARG A 4 40.57 18.56 11.07
CA ARG A 4 39.59 19.26 10.21
C ARG A 4 39.61 18.64 8.80
N PHE A 5 38.45 18.18 8.30
CA PHE A 5 38.27 17.88 6.90
C PHE A 5 37.44 18.99 6.22
N GLY A 6 38.07 19.60 5.19
CA GLY A 6 37.52 20.66 4.41
C GLY A 6 36.50 20.12 3.37
N ARG A 7 35.41 20.87 3.20
CA ARG A 7 34.40 20.66 2.14
C ARG A 7 34.87 21.31 0.84
N PRO A 8 34.79 20.65 -0.32
CA PRO A 8 34.85 21.32 -1.64
C PRO A 8 33.49 21.88 -2.02
N LEU A 9 33.46 23.16 -2.35
CA LEU A 9 32.37 23.82 -3.06
C LEU A 9 32.37 23.34 -4.53
N VAL A 10 31.25 22.75 -4.95
CA VAL A 10 30.98 22.49 -6.38
C VAL A 10 30.00 23.55 -6.88
N THR A 11 30.53 24.43 -7.72
CA THR A 11 29.77 25.47 -8.42
C THR A 11 29.20 24.87 -9.71
N SER A 12 27.89 24.63 -9.79
CA SER A 12 27.19 24.20 -11.00
C SER A 12 26.70 25.42 -11.78
N THR A 13 27.26 25.61 -12.96
CA THR A 13 26.88 26.63 -13.93
C THR A 13 25.67 26.12 -14.74
N VAL A 14 24.55 26.82 -14.67
CA VAL A 14 23.34 26.58 -15.48
C VAL A 14 23.49 27.33 -16.79
N ALA A 15 23.53 26.62 -17.90
CA ALA A 15 23.48 27.17 -19.25
C ALA A 15 22.02 27.20 -19.72
N VAL A 16 21.49 28.39 -19.92
CA VAL A 16 20.18 28.64 -20.54
C VAL A 16 20.36 28.72 -22.05
N VAL A 17 19.77 27.77 -22.79
CA VAL A 17 19.68 27.81 -24.24
C VAL A 17 18.32 28.37 -24.65
N LEU A 18 18.32 29.59 -25.19
CA LEU A 18 17.18 30.23 -25.83
C LEU A 18 17.17 29.83 -27.32
N VAL A 19 16.17 29.06 -27.75
CA VAL A 19 15.88 28.80 -29.17
C VAL A 19 14.76 29.74 -29.61
N ALA A 20 15.11 30.73 -30.42
CA ALA A 20 14.16 31.59 -31.13
C ALA A 20 13.83 30.96 -32.47
N LEU A 21 12.60 30.60 -32.73
CA LEU A 21 12.06 30.20 -34.04
C LEU A 21 11.22 31.35 -34.58
N ALA A 22 11.82 32.12 -35.47
CA ALA A 22 11.10 33.04 -36.35
C ALA A 22 10.75 32.27 -37.63
N GLY A 23 9.48 32.16 -37.97
CA GLY A 23 8.98 31.59 -39.21
C GLY A 23 7.93 32.50 -39.80
N CYS A 24 8.34 33.27 -40.85
CA CYS A 24 7.47 34.11 -41.66
C CYS A 24 6.64 33.31 -42.67
N GLY A 25 5.40 33.70 -42.83
CA GLY A 25 4.83 34.09 -44.12
C GLY A 25 4.39 33.01 -45.09
N GLY A 26 3.13 33.04 -45.44
CA GLY A 26 2.57 32.39 -46.60
C GLY A 26 1.04 32.32 -46.56
N ALA A 27 0.38 33.42 -46.91
CA ALA A 27 -1.06 33.38 -47.21
C ALA A 27 -1.21 32.70 -48.57
N SER A 28 -1.86 31.54 -48.62
CA SER A 28 -2.44 30.96 -49.84
C SER A 28 -3.88 30.56 -49.49
N GLU A 29 -4.78 31.37 -49.94
CA GLU A 29 -6.22 31.04 -49.99
C GLU A 29 -6.43 29.88 -50.96
N LEU A 30 -6.62 28.69 -50.41
CA LEU A 30 -7.17 27.55 -51.13
C LEU A 30 -8.51 27.23 -50.43
N THR A 31 -9.58 27.69 -51.06
CA THR A 31 -10.94 27.23 -50.77
C THR A 31 -11.05 25.76 -51.16
N LEU A 32 -10.86 24.89 -50.20
CA LEU A 32 -11.26 23.48 -50.26
C LEU A 32 -12.60 23.36 -49.58
N GLU A 33 -13.65 23.14 -50.38
CA GLU A 33 -14.91 22.58 -49.90
C GLU A 33 -14.57 21.19 -49.35
N THR A 34 -14.37 21.11 -48.04
CA THR A 34 -14.21 19.84 -47.35
C THR A 34 -15.61 19.39 -46.90
N ASP A 35 -16.12 18.40 -47.60
CA ASP A 35 -17.25 17.59 -47.19
C ASP A 35 -16.84 16.95 -45.87
N ILE A 36 -17.26 17.54 -44.73
CA ILE A 36 -16.99 17.00 -43.42
C ILE A 36 -17.95 15.83 -43.21
N ALA A 37 -17.48 14.63 -43.57
CA ALA A 37 -18.08 13.41 -43.04
C ALA A 37 -18.03 13.50 -41.52
N VAL A 38 -19.17 13.62 -40.88
CA VAL A 38 -19.32 13.51 -39.43
C VAL A 38 -18.94 12.08 -39.06
N GLU A 39 -17.68 11.89 -38.72
CA GLU A 39 -17.20 10.64 -38.15
C GLU A 39 -17.92 10.45 -36.79
N GLU A 40 -18.84 9.49 -36.77
CA GLU A 40 -19.57 9.10 -35.57
C GLU A 40 -18.55 8.69 -34.51
N THR A 41 -18.26 9.62 -33.58
CA THR A 41 -17.31 9.41 -32.52
C THR A 41 -17.79 8.23 -31.67
N ALA A 42 -17.08 7.12 -31.75
CA ALA A 42 -17.32 5.98 -30.87
C ALA A 42 -17.38 6.44 -29.39
N PRO A 43 -18.31 5.94 -28.60
CA PRO A 43 -18.42 6.33 -27.19
C PRO A 43 -17.07 6.10 -26.51
N ALA A 44 -16.58 7.11 -25.80
CA ALA A 44 -15.36 7.00 -25.01
C ALA A 44 -15.48 5.81 -24.04
N PRO A 45 -14.42 4.99 -23.89
CA PRO A 45 -14.43 3.91 -22.92
C PRO A 45 -14.84 4.45 -21.55
N GLU A 46 -15.83 3.82 -20.91
CA GLU A 46 -16.20 4.17 -19.54
C GLU A 46 -14.97 4.10 -18.65
N ALA A 47 -14.71 5.16 -17.88
CA ALA A 47 -13.64 5.16 -16.89
C ALA A 47 -13.89 4.00 -15.90
N PRO A 48 -12.86 3.23 -15.53
CA PRO A 48 -13.02 2.15 -14.56
C PRO A 48 -13.65 2.71 -13.30
N LYS A 49 -14.68 2.05 -12.79
CA LYS A 49 -15.30 2.41 -11.51
C LYS A 49 -14.21 2.40 -10.43
N ALA A 50 -14.12 3.50 -9.69
CA ALA A 50 -13.24 3.53 -8.53
C ALA A 50 -13.72 2.47 -7.52
N LEU A 51 -12.82 1.59 -7.11
CA LEU A 51 -13.09 0.63 -6.05
C LEU A 51 -13.30 1.40 -4.74
N VAL A 52 -14.39 1.13 -4.05
CA VAL A 52 -14.75 1.79 -2.78
C VAL A 52 -14.47 0.82 -1.64
N PHE A 53 -13.72 1.27 -0.65
CA PHE A 53 -13.44 0.50 0.56
C PHE A 53 -14.69 0.32 1.40
N SER A 54 -14.96 -0.93 1.80
CA SER A 54 -16.02 -1.32 2.72
C SER A 54 -15.39 -1.89 3.98
N PRO A 55 -15.33 -1.12 5.09
CA PRO A 55 -14.66 -1.55 6.31
C PRO A 55 -15.25 -2.86 6.85
N PRO A 56 -14.41 -3.91 7.06
CA PRO A 56 -14.87 -5.12 7.71
C PRO A 56 -15.11 -4.86 9.21
N THR A 57 -16.09 -5.54 9.78
CA THR A 57 -16.42 -5.44 11.20
C THR A 57 -15.88 -6.63 12.02
N SER A 58 -15.32 -7.63 11.36
CA SER A 58 -14.81 -8.86 11.97
C SER A 58 -13.65 -9.41 11.14
N CYS A 59 -12.72 -10.07 11.81
CA CYS A 59 -11.60 -10.77 11.20
C CYS A 59 -12.04 -11.90 10.26
N VAL A 60 -13.21 -12.47 10.47
CA VAL A 60 -13.78 -13.51 9.58
C VAL A 60 -14.05 -12.97 8.17
N ASN A 61 -14.29 -11.65 8.05
CA ASN A 61 -14.61 -11.01 6.76
C ASN A 61 -13.43 -10.21 6.18
N LEU A 62 -12.28 -10.21 6.85
CA LEU A 62 -11.10 -9.45 6.40
C LEU A 62 -10.39 -10.15 5.24
N LEU A 63 -10.30 -11.48 5.29
CA LEU A 63 -9.70 -12.30 4.25
C LEU A 63 -10.78 -13.11 3.52
N PRO A 64 -10.60 -13.43 2.22
CA PRO A 64 -11.44 -14.40 1.54
C PRO A 64 -11.34 -15.79 2.19
N GLU A 65 -12.40 -16.60 2.10
CA GLU A 65 -12.45 -17.96 2.64
C GLU A 65 -11.26 -18.82 2.16
N ALA A 66 -10.91 -18.75 0.88
CA ALA A 66 -9.77 -19.47 0.31
C ALA A 66 -8.44 -19.13 0.99
N SER A 67 -8.21 -17.85 1.36
CA SER A 67 -7.00 -17.45 2.09
C SER A 67 -6.98 -17.95 3.53
N VAL A 68 -8.15 -18.01 4.18
CA VAL A 68 -8.29 -18.59 5.52
C VAL A 68 -8.06 -20.10 5.49
N GLU A 69 -8.57 -20.80 4.48
CA GLU A 69 -8.34 -22.23 4.28
C GLU A 69 -6.85 -22.54 4.02
N GLU A 70 -6.16 -21.69 3.25
CA GLU A 70 -4.71 -21.83 3.03
C GLU A 70 -3.92 -21.66 4.33
N LEU A 71 -4.26 -20.67 5.17
CA LEU A 71 -3.66 -20.52 6.49
C LEU A 71 -3.94 -21.74 7.37
N ALA A 72 -5.18 -22.24 7.37
CA ALA A 72 -5.58 -23.38 8.17
C ALA A 72 -4.88 -24.69 7.71
N ALA A 73 -4.55 -24.84 6.43
CA ALA A 73 -3.78 -25.98 5.92
C ALA A 73 -2.36 -26.03 6.50
N ASP A 74 -1.80 -24.85 6.86
CA ASP A 74 -0.53 -24.73 7.58
C ASP A 74 -0.70 -24.81 9.12
N GLY A 75 -1.91 -25.05 9.64
CA GLY A 75 -2.22 -25.07 11.06
C GLY A 75 -2.34 -23.67 11.68
N ILE A 76 -2.41 -22.62 10.87
CA ILE A 76 -2.50 -21.24 11.32
C ILE A 76 -3.97 -20.86 11.48
N GLU A 77 -4.32 -20.39 12.67
CA GLU A 77 -5.70 -20.02 13.04
C GLU A 77 -5.79 -18.56 13.48
N LEU A 78 -7.00 -18.01 13.45
CA LEU A 78 -7.28 -16.69 14.02
C LEU A 78 -7.20 -16.76 15.55
N LEU A 79 -6.20 -16.13 16.12
CA LEU A 79 -5.94 -16.14 17.56
C LEU A 79 -6.63 -14.98 18.27
N ARG A 80 -6.53 -13.75 17.72
CA ARG A 80 -7.01 -12.52 18.36
C ARG A 80 -7.60 -11.56 17.34
N GLY A 81 -8.51 -10.73 17.80
CA GLY A 81 -9.23 -9.74 17.03
C GLY A 81 -10.73 -9.97 17.02
N PRO A 82 -11.53 -9.03 16.52
CA PRO A 82 -12.98 -9.14 16.47
C PRO A 82 -13.45 -10.39 15.71
N GLY A 83 -14.24 -11.24 16.40
CA GLY A 83 -14.72 -12.52 15.85
C GLY A 83 -13.79 -13.71 16.08
N SER A 84 -12.66 -13.54 16.77
CA SER A 84 -11.80 -14.64 17.21
C SER A 84 -12.42 -15.41 18.40
N PRO A 85 -11.99 -16.66 18.66
CA PRO A 85 -12.35 -17.41 19.85
C PRO A 85 -11.87 -16.77 21.15
N SER A 86 -10.78 -16.00 21.11
CA SER A 86 -10.22 -15.27 22.24
C SER A 86 -10.78 -13.86 22.31
N SER A 87 -11.18 -13.42 23.51
CA SER A 87 -11.56 -12.04 23.79
C SER A 87 -10.36 -11.15 24.18
N GLU A 88 -9.14 -11.71 24.20
CA GLU A 88 -7.95 -10.97 24.57
C GLU A 88 -7.56 -9.95 23.48
N PRO A 89 -7.05 -8.76 23.87
CA PRO A 89 -6.58 -7.78 22.92
C PRO A 89 -5.34 -8.30 22.16
N ILE A 90 -5.12 -7.81 20.93
CA ILE A 90 -3.97 -8.18 20.11
C ILE A 90 -2.66 -7.76 20.79
N TYR A 91 -2.64 -6.57 21.39
CA TYR A 91 -1.54 -6.06 22.20
C TYR A 91 -2.02 -5.80 23.62
N THR A 92 -1.19 -6.14 24.61
CA THR A 92 -1.47 -5.87 26.02
C THR A 92 -1.44 -4.38 26.36
N ASP A 93 -0.73 -3.57 25.58
CA ASP A 93 -0.47 -2.15 25.85
C ASP A 93 -1.25 -1.17 24.97
N GLY A 94 -2.23 -1.61 24.16
CA GLY A 94 -3.03 -0.70 23.37
C GLY A 94 -3.53 -1.24 22.05
N GLN A 95 -3.81 -0.29 21.14
CA GLN A 95 -4.33 -0.53 19.81
C GLN A 95 -3.20 -0.49 18.77
N THR A 96 -3.38 -1.18 17.64
CA THR A 96 -2.50 -1.03 16.49
C THR A 96 -2.62 0.38 15.89
N PRO A 97 -1.64 0.85 15.11
CA PRO A 97 -1.76 2.13 14.41
C PRO A 97 -3.01 2.19 13.50
N GLU A 98 -3.38 1.07 12.89
CA GLU A 98 -4.57 0.94 12.06
C GLU A 98 -5.85 1.05 12.89
N GLU A 99 -5.92 0.44 14.07
CA GLU A 99 -7.06 0.55 14.97
C GLU A 99 -7.24 1.97 15.52
N LEU A 100 -6.14 2.71 15.75
CA LEU A 100 -6.20 4.11 16.20
C LEU A 100 -6.90 5.04 15.20
N VAL A 101 -6.90 4.68 13.93
CA VAL A 101 -7.61 5.43 12.87
C VAL A 101 -8.94 4.79 12.48
N GLY A 102 -9.46 3.89 13.33
CA GLY A 102 -10.77 3.25 13.14
C GLY A 102 -10.75 2.00 12.27
N GLY A 103 -9.59 1.39 12.11
CA GLY A 103 -9.40 0.14 11.38
C GLY A 103 -9.66 -1.10 12.23
N LEU A 104 -9.39 -2.24 11.62
CA LEU A 104 -9.49 -3.58 12.18
C LEU A 104 -8.16 -4.30 12.04
N SER A 105 -7.70 -4.95 13.10
CA SER A 105 -6.52 -5.80 13.12
C SER A 105 -6.85 -7.22 13.56
N CYS A 106 -6.21 -8.19 12.91
CA CYS A 106 -6.44 -9.62 13.12
C CYS A 106 -5.10 -10.34 13.25
N LEU A 107 -4.90 -11.06 14.35
CA LEU A 107 -3.71 -11.84 14.62
C LEU A 107 -3.98 -13.32 14.33
N PHE A 108 -3.22 -13.86 13.42
CA PHE A 108 -3.17 -15.30 13.09
C PHE A 108 -1.86 -15.91 13.59
N GLY A 109 -1.86 -17.20 13.92
CA GLY A 109 -0.69 -17.92 14.35
C GLY A 109 -1.00 -19.37 14.66
N LEU A 110 -0.01 -20.10 15.19
CA LEU A 110 -0.19 -21.47 15.61
C LEU A 110 -0.84 -21.49 17.01
N PRO A 111 -2.02 -22.13 17.19
CA PRO A 111 -2.63 -22.24 18.50
C PRO A 111 -1.75 -23.09 19.43
N ASN A 112 -1.54 -22.62 20.64
CA ASN A 112 -0.73 -23.31 21.67
C ASN A 112 0.76 -23.50 21.37
N ASP A 113 1.31 -22.76 20.41
CA ASP A 113 2.73 -22.80 20.05
C ASP A 113 3.35 -21.40 20.11
N GLU A 114 3.52 -20.90 21.33
CA GLU A 114 4.17 -19.62 21.58
C GLU A 114 5.70 -19.68 21.30
N GLU A 115 6.30 -20.87 21.30
CA GLU A 115 7.74 -21.05 21.10
C GLU A 115 8.12 -20.89 19.62
N SER A 116 7.21 -21.13 18.69
CA SER A 116 7.48 -20.97 17.26
C SER A 116 7.73 -19.51 16.86
N GLY A 117 7.21 -18.57 17.64
CA GLY A 117 7.25 -17.16 17.32
C GLY A 117 6.49 -16.78 16.04
N LEU A 118 5.75 -17.72 15.44
CA LEU A 118 4.98 -17.46 14.22
C LEU A 118 3.79 -16.57 14.54
N SER A 119 3.77 -15.39 13.94
CA SER A 119 2.62 -14.49 14.01
C SER A 119 2.41 -13.78 12.66
N ILE A 120 1.14 -13.64 12.29
CA ILE A 120 0.69 -12.92 11.10
C ILE A 120 -0.37 -11.91 11.57
N LEU A 121 0.01 -10.65 11.60
CA LEU A 121 -0.91 -9.56 11.89
C LEU A 121 -1.33 -8.93 10.57
N VAL A 122 -2.62 -8.95 10.27
CA VAL A 122 -3.20 -8.29 9.09
C VAL A 122 -4.19 -7.23 9.54
N SER A 123 -4.16 -6.08 8.89
CA SER A 123 -5.00 -4.94 9.26
C SER A 123 -5.55 -4.22 8.03
N ALA A 124 -6.74 -3.66 8.17
CA ALA A 124 -7.34 -2.75 7.21
C ALA A 124 -7.98 -1.56 7.92
N ALA A 125 -7.66 -0.36 7.49
CA ALA A 125 -8.13 0.87 8.12
C ALA A 125 -8.66 1.88 7.10
N PRO A 126 -9.78 2.56 7.39
CA PRO A 126 -10.21 3.70 6.59
C PRO A 126 -9.19 4.84 6.72
N VAL A 127 -8.94 5.53 5.61
CA VAL A 127 -8.08 6.71 5.59
C VAL A 127 -8.83 7.84 4.91
N ASP A 128 -9.06 8.90 5.65
CA ASP A 128 -9.63 10.13 5.10
C ASP A 128 -8.52 11.14 4.72
N PRO A 129 -8.83 12.17 3.93
CA PRO A 129 -7.84 13.18 3.54
C PRO A 129 -7.20 13.93 4.72
N ALA A 130 -7.85 14.01 5.88
CA ALA A 130 -7.34 14.74 7.03
C ALA A 130 -6.26 13.94 7.78
N ILE A 131 -6.44 12.62 7.92
CA ILE A 131 -5.50 11.75 8.63
C ILE A 131 -4.38 11.21 7.74
N ARG A 132 -4.59 11.13 6.42
CA ARG A 132 -3.63 10.58 5.46
C ARG A 132 -2.20 11.16 5.57
N PRO A 133 -1.98 12.48 5.73
CA PRO A 133 -0.63 13.03 5.90
C PRO A 133 0.07 12.50 7.16
N THR A 134 -0.66 12.29 8.25
CA THR A 134 -0.13 11.71 9.50
C THR A 134 0.29 10.26 9.29
N VAL A 135 -0.56 9.43 8.67
CA VAL A 135 -0.24 8.04 8.35
C VAL A 135 1.03 7.94 7.49
N ILE A 136 1.16 8.80 6.46
CA ILE A 136 2.36 8.87 5.63
C ILE A 136 3.60 9.24 6.45
N ALA A 137 3.49 10.23 7.32
CA ALA A 137 4.61 10.65 8.16
C ALA A 137 5.07 9.54 9.11
N ASP A 138 4.14 8.80 9.71
CA ASP A 138 4.42 7.70 10.61
C ASP A 138 5.06 6.50 9.88
N LEU A 139 4.59 6.17 8.67
CA LEU A 139 5.19 5.14 7.84
C LEU A 139 6.62 5.51 7.39
N LEU A 140 6.86 6.76 7.02
CA LEU A 140 8.19 7.26 6.66
C LEU A 140 9.14 7.26 7.87
N ALA A 141 8.65 7.54 9.08
CA ALA A 141 9.44 7.53 10.30
C ALA A 141 9.99 6.14 10.66
N GLN A 142 9.38 5.07 10.14
CA GLN A 142 9.83 3.69 10.35
C GLN A 142 11.01 3.29 9.44
N ASN A 143 11.52 4.18 8.59
CA ASN A 143 12.61 3.92 7.63
C ASN A 143 12.33 2.73 6.67
N LEU A 144 11.07 2.54 6.30
CA LEU A 144 10.66 1.52 5.34
C LEU A 144 11.08 1.90 3.91
N ASN A 145 11.24 0.90 3.06
CA ASN A 145 11.34 1.14 1.62
C ASN A 145 10.02 1.69 1.10
N VAL A 146 10.07 2.54 0.08
CA VAL A 146 8.89 3.18 -0.51
C VAL A 146 8.77 2.83 -1.98
N GLY A 147 7.57 2.55 -2.44
CA GLY A 147 7.24 2.25 -3.82
C GLY A 147 5.81 2.64 -4.17
N GLN A 148 5.38 2.21 -5.35
CA GLN A 148 4.00 2.35 -5.81
C GLN A 148 3.41 0.98 -6.11
N THR A 149 2.09 0.83 -5.95
CA THR A 149 1.37 -0.34 -6.42
C THR A 149 1.49 -0.48 -7.94
N ASN A 150 1.38 -1.70 -8.46
CA ASN A 150 1.53 -1.98 -9.89
C ASN A 150 0.54 -1.20 -10.77
N ASP A 151 -0.63 -0.89 -10.24
CA ASP A 151 -1.66 -0.09 -10.89
C ASP A 151 -1.47 1.42 -10.72
N GLY A 152 -0.45 1.84 -9.95
CA GLY A 152 -0.12 3.24 -9.67
C GLY A 152 -1.13 3.98 -8.80
N THR A 153 -2.11 3.29 -8.20
CA THR A 153 -3.19 3.91 -7.41
C THR A 153 -2.87 4.06 -5.93
N GLY A 154 -1.84 3.36 -5.44
CA GLY A 154 -1.42 3.35 -4.03
C GLY A 154 0.07 3.52 -3.84
N LEU A 155 0.46 3.83 -2.60
CA LEU A 155 1.84 3.83 -2.13
C LEU A 155 2.12 2.53 -1.37
N ILE A 156 3.33 2.00 -1.52
CA ILE A 156 3.80 0.82 -0.78
C ILE A 156 4.89 1.25 0.18
N TYR A 157 4.82 0.76 1.44
CA TYR A 157 5.88 0.91 2.44
C TYR A 157 6.23 -0.47 2.97
N TRP A 158 7.51 -0.86 2.90
CA TRP A 158 7.84 -2.24 3.15
C TRP A 158 9.26 -2.48 3.69
N ILE A 159 9.43 -3.64 4.36
CA ILE A 159 10.71 -4.24 4.71
C ILE A 159 10.57 -5.76 4.67
N TRP A 160 11.60 -6.46 4.18
CA TRP A 160 11.58 -7.93 4.18
C TRP A 160 11.78 -8.51 5.57
N GLY A 161 12.51 -7.76 6.42
CA GLY A 161 12.93 -8.28 7.69
C GLY A 161 14.00 -9.39 7.54
N ASP A 162 14.14 -10.17 8.59
CA ASP A 162 15.03 -11.34 8.64
C ASP A 162 14.33 -12.48 9.41
N GLU A 163 14.94 -13.67 9.40
CA GLU A 163 14.36 -14.85 10.05
C GLU A 163 14.56 -14.87 11.58
N GLU A 164 15.29 -13.92 12.14
CA GLU A 164 15.70 -13.93 13.55
C GLU A 164 15.05 -12.81 14.36
N THR A 165 15.14 -11.55 13.89
CA THR A 165 14.89 -10.38 14.72
C THR A 165 13.94 -9.35 14.15
N VAL A 166 13.87 -9.24 12.83
CA VAL A 166 13.09 -8.20 12.15
C VAL A 166 11.94 -8.82 11.36
N SER A 167 10.72 -8.50 11.73
CA SER A 167 9.52 -8.95 11.03
C SER A 167 9.47 -8.44 9.59
N ALA A 168 8.85 -9.19 8.69
CA ALA A 168 8.48 -8.69 7.38
C ALA A 168 7.25 -7.79 7.51
N LEU A 169 7.26 -6.64 6.83
CA LEU A 169 6.14 -5.70 6.83
C LEU A 169 5.84 -5.27 5.40
N HIS A 170 4.57 -5.31 5.03
CA HIS A 170 4.05 -4.80 3.78
C HIS A 170 2.82 -3.93 4.04
N ASN A 171 2.87 -2.66 3.65
CA ASN A 171 1.76 -1.72 3.72
C ASN A 171 1.39 -1.26 2.32
N GLU A 172 0.10 -1.18 2.02
CA GLU A 172 -0.44 -0.49 0.85
C GLU A 172 -1.38 0.63 1.31
N LEU A 173 -1.07 1.86 0.92
CA LEU A 173 -1.84 3.04 1.27
C LEU A 173 -2.50 3.64 0.02
N PHE A 174 -3.80 3.43 -0.12
CA PHE A 174 -4.65 4.01 -1.15
C PHE A 174 -5.25 5.36 -0.72
N GLN A 175 -6.15 5.90 -1.53
CA GLN A 175 -6.78 7.20 -1.24
C GLN A 175 -7.67 7.15 0.01
N ASP A 176 -8.37 6.05 0.21
CA ASP A 176 -9.43 5.84 1.20
C ASP A 176 -9.18 4.67 2.16
N VAL A 177 -8.11 3.91 1.97
CA VAL A 177 -7.80 2.73 2.78
C VAL A 177 -6.30 2.50 2.93
N TRP A 178 -5.93 1.98 4.11
CA TRP A 178 -4.60 1.49 4.44
C TRP A 178 -4.70 0.01 4.81
N TYR A 179 -3.96 -0.84 4.08
CA TYR A 179 -3.77 -2.26 4.38
C TYR A 179 -2.37 -2.50 4.90
N SER A 180 -2.24 -3.41 5.87
CA SER A 180 -0.98 -3.79 6.49
C SER A 180 -0.92 -5.29 6.74
N ALA A 181 0.25 -5.88 6.51
CA ALA A 181 0.57 -7.25 6.91
C ALA A 181 1.97 -7.29 7.53
N LEU A 182 2.04 -7.68 8.82
CA LEU A 182 3.25 -7.86 9.59
C LEU A 182 3.40 -9.34 9.91
N LEU A 183 4.51 -9.96 9.48
CA LEU A 183 4.77 -11.37 9.63
C LEU A 183 6.06 -11.62 10.41
N GLN A 184 5.99 -12.51 11.38
CA GLN A 184 7.13 -12.96 12.17
C GLN A 184 7.18 -14.49 12.15
N PRO A 185 8.35 -15.13 11.93
CA PRO A 185 9.62 -14.49 11.56
C PRO A 185 9.53 -13.76 10.20
N GLY A 186 10.48 -12.85 9.94
CA GLY A 186 10.54 -12.09 8.70
C GLY A 186 11.22 -12.87 7.56
N GLY A 187 11.88 -12.13 6.68
CA GLY A 187 12.54 -12.69 5.49
C GLY A 187 11.69 -12.61 4.23
N ARG A 188 12.29 -12.92 3.10
CA ARG A 188 11.65 -12.78 1.79
C ARG A 188 10.39 -13.64 1.61
N PRO A 189 10.34 -14.92 2.05
CA PRO A 189 9.11 -15.72 1.94
C PRO A 189 7.95 -15.14 2.76
N ALA A 190 8.22 -14.67 3.98
CA ALA A 190 7.22 -14.01 4.82
C ALA A 190 6.70 -12.73 4.17
N TYR A 191 7.60 -11.92 3.62
CA TYR A 191 7.22 -10.72 2.86
C TYR A 191 6.31 -11.04 1.67
N ASP A 192 6.67 -12.03 0.84
CA ASP A 192 5.86 -12.41 -0.33
C ASP A 192 4.48 -12.92 0.09
N ARG A 193 4.39 -13.64 1.23
CA ARG A 193 3.11 -14.02 1.85
C ARG A 193 2.32 -12.79 2.30
N GLY A 194 2.97 -11.80 2.92
CA GLY A 194 2.35 -10.54 3.32
C GLY A 194 1.74 -9.77 2.15
N VAL A 195 2.45 -9.70 1.03
CA VAL A 195 1.94 -9.12 -0.23
C VAL A 195 0.67 -9.83 -0.69
N SER A 196 0.66 -11.17 -0.65
CA SER A 196 -0.50 -11.98 -1.05
C SER A 196 -1.70 -11.74 -0.13
N LEU A 197 -1.48 -11.65 1.19
CA LEU A 197 -2.53 -11.37 2.17
C LEU A 197 -3.11 -9.95 2.01
N VAL A 198 -2.28 -8.94 1.73
CA VAL A 198 -2.77 -7.58 1.46
C VAL A 198 -3.62 -7.56 0.18
N ALA A 199 -3.19 -8.23 -0.87
CA ALA A 199 -3.99 -8.35 -2.09
C ALA A 199 -5.33 -9.08 -1.84
N ALA A 200 -5.33 -10.11 -0.99
CA ALA A 200 -6.53 -10.83 -0.59
C ALA A 200 -7.49 -9.93 0.23
N MET A 201 -6.98 -9.17 1.21
CA MET A 201 -7.77 -8.19 1.96
C MET A 201 -8.41 -7.14 1.05
N ARG A 202 -7.63 -6.59 0.12
CA ARG A 202 -8.15 -5.63 -0.85
C ARG A 202 -9.29 -6.22 -1.67
N SER A 203 -9.15 -7.45 -2.13
CA SER A 203 -10.18 -8.16 -2.91
C SER A 203 -11.48 -8.38 -2.12
N SER A 204 -11.41 -8.67 -0.82
CA SER A 204 -12.59 -8.93 0.01
C SER A 204 -13.29 -7.67 0.53
N THR A 205 -12.57 -6.55 0.62
CA THR A 205 -13.06 -5.31 1.25
C THR A 205 -13.32 -4.17 0.27
N THR A 206 -13.15 -4.37 -1.05
CA THR A 206 -13.47 -3.37 -2.08
C THR A 206 -14.62 -3.84 -2.98
N GLN A 207 -15.52 -2.89 -3.37
CA GLN A 207 -16.67 -3.13 -4.23
C GLN A 207 -16.73 -2.12 -5.38
#